data_d48bb4fa044ef2c2c42f1015ce46f27e
#
_entry.id   d48bb4fa044ef2c2c42f1015ce46f27e
#
_cell.length_a   1.000
_cell.length_b   1.000
_cell.length_c   1.000
_cell.angle_alpha   90.00
_cell.angle_beta   90.00
_cell.angle_gamma   90.00
#
_symmetry.space_group_name_H-M   'P 1'
#
loop_
_entity.id
_entity.type
_entity.pdbx_description
1 polymer ?
#
loop_
_entity_poly.entity_id
_entity_poly.type
_entity_poly.pdbx_seq_one_letter_code
_entity_poly.pdbx_strand_id
1 'polypeptide(L)'
;MSDKAQPPDDLIVPIGTQIVVRKQLGDDSNESLGAVAEIIAYPSDAQHEYRVRLVDGSQNSLKRNQFSILKQVKTGPIADSAAAHSELDFDRYVIYRCVVGSQAYGLSRADSDIDRRGIYLPPAELEWSIFGVPEQIEKRETQECYWELKKFLILALKANPNILECLFTPMVERSSEVADALLAKRHIFISKLVYQTYNGYVMSQFKRLEQDLRVRGEVKWKHAMHLIRLLLQGISVLNEAHVPVRVSQHRDALLSICDGAQPWSEVNAWRVSLHREFESAFNITSLPDTPNYQEANRLLVWARGKMVGGEV
;
A
#
# COMPACT_ATOMS: atom_id res chain seq x y z
N MET A 1 -19.04 32.11 20.61
CA MET A 1 -18.18 30.91 20.65
C MET A 1 -17.69 30.69 19.25
N SER A 2 -16.46 31.13 18.97
CA SER A 2 -15.89 31.12 17.62
C SER A 2 -15.31 29.73 17.34
N ASP A 3 -15.87 29.09 16.33
CA ASP A 3 -15.39 27.87 15.73
C ASP A 3 -13.97 28.11 15.19
N LYS A 4 -12.96 27.61 15.91
CA LYS A 4 -11.58 27.59 15.40
C LYS A 4 -11.47 26.41 14.46
N ALA A 5 -11.62 26.69 13.16
CA ALA A 5 -11.28 25.72 12.12
C ALA A 5 -9.84 25.26 12.33
N GLN A 6 -9.64 23.98 12.62
CA GLN A 6 -8.33 23.34 12.62
C GLN A 6 -7.76 23.43 11.19
N PRO A 7 -6.51 23.88 11.01
CA PRO A 7 -5.90 23.88 9.67
C PRO A 7 -5.79 22.44 9.17
N PRO A 8 -5.91 22.19 7.86
CA PRO A 8 -5.76 20.86 7.30
C PRO A 8 -4.37 20.29 7.65
N ASP A 9 -4.33 19.02 8.01
CA ASP A 9 -3.13 18.28 8.50
C ASP A 9 -1.89 18.35 7.59
N ASP A 10 -2.06 18.70 6.32
CA ASP A 10 -0.97 18.82 5.32
C ASP A 10 -0.10 20.10 5.47
N LEU A 11 -0.43 21.00 6.36
CA LEU A 11 0.24 22.30 6.48
C LEU A 11 1.27 22.37 7.65
N ILE A 12 1.26 21.42 8.56
CA ILE A 12 2.16 21.47 9.73
C ILE A 12 3.42 20.64 9.47
N VAL A 13 4.57 21.32 9.43
CA VAL A 13 5.86 20.63 9.34
C VAL A 13 6.27 20.17 10.75
N PRO A 14 6.49 18.85 10.98
CA PRO A 14 6.78 18.32 12.31
C PRO A 14 8.07 18.83 12.92
N ILE A 15 8.13 18.89 14.25
CA ILE A 15 9.36 19.15 15.01
C ILE A 15 10.40 18.07 14.67
N GLY A 16 11.67 18.45 14.60
CA GLY A 16 12.78 17.60 14.17
C GLY A 16 13.01 17.56 12.66
N THR A 17 12.13 18.20 11.86
CA THR A 17 12.30 18.25 10.41
C THR A 17 13.45 19.18 10.03
N GLN A 18 14.39 18.66 9.22
CA GLN A 18 15.46 19.47 8.65
C GLN A 18 14.96 20.28 7.45
N ILE A 19 15.33 21.55 7.44
CA ILE A 19 14.94 22.54 6.44
C ILE A 19 16.14 23.29 5.90
N VAL A 20 15.96 23.92 4.74
CA VAL A 20 16.92 24.89 4.17
C VAL A 20 16.26 26.25 4.14
N VAL A 21 16.94 27.27 4.71
CA VAL A 21 16.47 28.64 4.74
C VAL A 21 16.53 29.25 3.33
N ARG A 22 15.41 29.80 2.86
CA ARG A 22 15.27 30.39 1.50
C ARG A 22 15.23 31.90 1.47
N LYS A 23 15.02 32.55 2.61
CA LYS A 23 14.93 33.99 2.71
C LYS A 23 15.80 34.46 3.85
N GLN A 24 16.46 35.63 3.67
CA GLN A 24 17.31 36.27 4.64
C GLN A 24 16.61 36.47 6.01
N LEU A 25 17.29 36.12 7.08
CA LEU A 25 16.86 36.30 8.47
C LEU A 25 17.43 37.58 9.02
N GLY A 26 16.63 38.67 9.04
CA GLY A 26 17.05 39.99 9.57
C GLY A 26 17.83 40.85 8.57
N ASP A 27 18.07 42.11 8.95
CA ASP A 27 18.64 43.15 8.08
C ASP A 27 20.16 43.04 7.85
N ASP A 28 20.87 42.25 8.66
CA ASP A 28 22.34 42.34 8.74
C ASP A 28 23.16 41.09 8.40
N SER A 29 22.55 39.96 8.03
CA SER A 29 23.38 38.79 7.72
C SER A 29 22.90 37.98 6.49
N ASN A 30 23.70 38.05 5.45
CA ASN A 30 23.65 37.15 4.28
C ASN A 30 23.99 35.68 4.67
N GLU A 31 24.38 35.44 5.92
CA GLU A 31 24.94 34.18 6.42
C GLU A 31 23.88 33.08 6.64
N SER A 32 22.60 33.42 6.72
CA SER A 32 21.54 32.45 6.98
C SER A 32 20.88 31.90 5.70
N LEU A 33 21.09 32.52 4.55
CA LEU A 33 20.53 32.06 3.29
C LEU A 33 21.21 30.75 2.86
N GLY A 34 20.42 29.67 2.64
CA GLY A 34 20.95 28.36 2.32
C GLY A 34 21.35 27.52 3.55
N ALA A 35 21.30 28.10 4.75
CA ALA A 35 21.63 27.39 5.97
C ALA A 35 20.64 26.25 6.24
N VAL A 36 21.17 25.14 6.76
CA VAL A 36 20.34 24.01 7.25
C VAL A 36 19.92 24.34 8.68
N ALA A 37 18.64 24.13 8.97
CA ALA A 37 18.08 24.32 10.29
C ALA A 37 17.11 23.17 10.63
N GLU A 38 16.78 23.02 11.90
CA GLU A 38 15.83 22.05 12.42
C GLU A 38 14.60 22.77 12.98
N ILE A 39 13.40 22.29 12.68
CA ILE A 39 12.18 22.82 13.28
C ILE A 39 12.10 22.36 14.73
N ILE A 40 12.02 23.33 15.65
CA ILE A 40 11.92 23.08 17.11
C ILE A 40 10.55 23.43 17.69
N ALA A 41 9.73 24.23 16.95
CA ALA A 41 8.33 24.43 17.27
C ALA A 41 7.55 24.81 16.00
N TYR A 42 6.31 24.34 15.90
CA TYR A 42 5.38 24.72 14.85
C TYR A 42 4.38 25.76 15.34
N PRO A 43 3.84 26.60 14.44
CA PRO A 43 2.88 27.64 14.80
C PRO A 43 1.51 27.05 15.12
N SER A 44 0.72 27.80 15.88
CA SER A 44 -0.67 27.45 16.19
C SER A 44 -1.64 27.63 15.02
N ASP A 45 -1.26 28.41 14.01
CA ASP A 45 -2.03 28.67 12.79
C ASP A 45 -1.12 29.06 11.61
N ALA A 46 -1.70 29.19 10.41
CA ALA A 46 -0.97 29.43 9.16
C ALA A 46 -0.32 30.84 9.06
N GLN A 47 -0.63 31.78 9.95
CA GLN A 47 -0.11 33.15 9.92
C GLN A 47 1.12 33.31 10.83
N HIS A 48 1.33 32.40 11.76
CA HIS A 48 2.45 32.42 12.70
C HIS A 48 3.69 31.74 12.12
N GLU A 49 4.81 31.91 12.80
CA GLU A 49 6.13 31.47 12.35
C GLU A 49 6.54 30.17 13.03
N TYR A 50 7.25 29.33 12.30
CA TYR A 50 7.98 28.17 12.84
C TYR A 50 9.21 28.65 13.61
N ARG A 51 9.45 28.10 14.78
CA ARG A 51 10.75 28.28 15.44
C ARG A 51 11.73 27.24 14.91
N VAL A 52 12.89 27.70 14.51
CA VAL A 52 13.95 26.88 13.93
C VAL A 52 15.25 27.07 14.67
N ARG A 53 16.08 26.05 14.72
CA ARG A 53 17.43 26.08 15.28
C ARG A 53 18.43 25.82 14.15
N LEU A 54 19.35 26.74 13.95
CA LEU A 54 20.45 26.61 13.01
C LEU A 54 21.56 25.69 13.57
N VAL A 55 22.51 25.30 12.73
CA VAL A 55 23.62 24.39 13.10
C VAL A 55 24.53 24.99 14.18
N ASP A 56 24.66 26.31 14.22
CA ASP A 56 25.42 27.05 15.26
C ASP A 56 24.69 27.13 16.61
N GLY A 57 23.49 26.60 16.71
CA GLY A 57 22.65 26.61 17.91
C GLY A 57 21.77 27.85 18.04
N SER A 58 21.89 28.84 17.19
CA SER A 58 21.02 30.02 17.18
C SER A 58 19.59 29.64 16.82
N GLN A 59 18.60 30.36 17.37
CA GLN A 59 17.19 30.14 17.12
C GLN A 59 16.59 31.33 16.38
N ASN A 60 15.80 31.04 15.37
CA ASN A 60 15.13 32.02 14.54
C ASN A 60 13.68 31.64 14.29
N SER A 61 12.89 32.57 13.77
CA SER A 61 11.51 32.36 13.35
C SER A 61 11.37 32.49 11.84
N LEU A 62 10.68 31.55 11.21
CA LEU A 62 10.49 31.50 9.77
C LEU A 62 9.02 31.21 9.41
N LYS A 63 8.49 31.94 8.44
CA LYS A 63 7.21 31.59 7.81
C LYS A 63 7.37 30.39 6.89
N ARG A 64 6.29 29.68 6.63
CA ARG A 64 6.29 28.46 5.78
C ARG A 64 6.95 28.68 4.41
N ASN A 65 6.75 29.83 3.79
CA ASN A 65 7.32 30.18 2.48
C ASN A 65 8.81 30.59 2.51
N GLN A 66 9.41 30.69 3.67
CA GLN A 66 10.81 31.13 3.83
C GLN A 66 11.80 29.96 3.95
N PHE A 67 11.32 28.72 3.93
CA PHE A 67 12.16 27.53 3.96
C PHE A 67 11.65 26.40 3.07
N SER A 68 12.53 25.47 2.71
CA SER A 68 12.24 24.21 2.04
C SER A 68 12.59 23.05 2.93
N ILE A 69 11.80 21.97 2.90
CA ILE A 69 12.09 20.75 3.66
C ILE A 69 13.20 20.00 2.93
N LEU A 70 14.34 19.79 3.59
CA LEU A 70 15.53 19.20 2.99
C LEU A 70 15.28 17.78 2.46
N LYS A 71 14.51 16.99 3.17
CA LYS A 71 14.14 15.62 2.74
C LYS A 71 13.30 15.63 1.47
N GLN A 72 12.37 16.58 1.32
CA GLN A 72 11.53 16.69 0.12
C GLN A 72 12.38 17.07 -1.11
N VAL A 73 13.36 17.96 -0.95
CA VAL A 73 14.26 18.33 -2.06
C VAL A 73 15.15 17.16 -2.48
N LYS A 74 15.63 16.36 -1.51
CA LYS A 74 16.52 15.21 -1.81
C LYS A 74 15.80 13.97 -2.32
N THR A 75 14.57 13.74 -1.90
CA THR A 75 13.85 12.49 -2.15
C THR A 75 12.51 12.67 -2.85
N GLY A 76 12.09 13.92 -3.06
CA GLY A 76 10.84 14.25 -3.75
C GLY A 76 10.94 13.94 -5.26
N PRO A 77 9.79 13.76 -5.92
CA PRO A 77 9.74 13.64 -7.37
C PRO A 77 10.30 14.91 -8.04
N ILE A 78 10.82 14.76 -9.23
CA ILE A 78 11.20 15.90 -10.08
C ILE A 78 9.95 16.74 -10.31
N ALA A 79 10.05 18.07 -10.19
CA ALA A 79 8.91 18.98 -10.17
C ALA A 79 7.94 18.80 -11.37
N ASP A 80 8.46 18.43 -12.53
CA ASP A 80 7.68 18.27 -13.76
C ASP A 80 7.20 16.83 -14.02
N SER A 81 7.43 15.87 -13.10
CA SER A 81 7.03 14.48 -13.33
C SER A 81 5.52 14.32 -13.49
N ALA A 82 4.73 15.08 -12.73
CA ALA A 82 3.26 15.06 -12.85
C ALA A 82 2.80 15.63 -14.22
N ALA A 83 3.45 16.69 -14.70
CA ALA A 83 3.17 17.26 -16.01
C ALA A 83 3.60 16.31 -17.14
N ALA A 84 4.75 15.67 -17.03
CA ALA A 84 5.22 14.68 -18.00
C ALA A 84 4.28 13.47 -18.11
N HIS A 85 3.57 13.12 -17.05
CA HIS A 85 2.61 12.02 -17.04
C HIS A 85 1.18 12.43 -17.38
N SER A 86 0.83 13.72 -17.36
CA SER A 86 -0.54 14.20 -17.54
C SER A 86 -1.15 13.89 -18.92
N GLU A 87 -0.30 13.78 -19.95
CA GLU A 87 -0.72 13.48 -21.31
C GLU A 87 -0.65 11.98 -21.65
N LEU A 88 -0.12 11.15 -20.73
CA LEU A 88 0.04 9.72 -20.96
C LEU A 88 -1.20 8.96 -20.53
N ASP A 89 -1.79 8.24 -21.48
CA ASP A 89 -2.83 7.25 -21.20
C ASP A 89 -2.19 5.92 -20.81
N PHE A 90 -2.05 5.71 -19.49
CA PHE A 90 -1.48 4.47 -18.97
C PHE A 90 -2.39 3.24 -19.15
N ASP A 91 -3.68 3.41 -19.46
CA ASP A 91 -4.62 2.30 -19.65
C ASP A 91 -4.25 1.42 -20.84
N ARG A 92 -3.67 2.02 -21.87
CA ARG A 92 -3.15 1.31 -23.03
C ARG A 92 -2.06 0.30 -22.67
N TYR A 93 -1.36 0.52 -21.56
CA TYR A 93 -0.29 -0.34 -21.08
C TYR A 93 -0.73 -1.37 -20.03
N VAL A 94 -2.03 -1.45 -19.73
CA VAL A 94 -2.55 -2.49 -18.82
C VAL A 94 -2.43 -3.86 -19.48
N ILE A 95 -1.56 -4.71 -18.93
CA ILE A 95 -1.28 -6.07 -19.43
C ILE A 95 -2.08 -7.15 -18.71
N TYR A 96 -2.61 -6.86 -17.53
CA TYR A 96 -3.40 -7.78 -16.72
C TYR A 96 -4.48 -7.02 -15.96
N ARG A 97 -5.70 -7.56 -15.95
CA ARG A 97 -6.80 -7.06 -15.14
C ARG A 97 -7.63 -8.21 -14.61
N CYS A 98 -7.93 -8.16 -13.32
CA CYS A 98 -8.76 -9.16 -12.64
C CYS A 98 -9.72 -8.50 -11.67
N VAL A 99 -10.76 -9.24 -11.30
CA VAL A 99 -11.69 -8.87 -10.24
C VAL A 99 -11.19 -9.46 -8.92
N VAL A 100 -11.23 -8.65 -7.87
CA VAL A 100 -10.90 -9.01 -6.49
C VAL A 100 -12.05 -8.63 -5.54
N GLY A 101 -11.81 -8.64 -4.24
CA GLY A 101 -12.80 -8.21 -3.27
C GLY A 101 -13.97 -9.16 -3.13
N SER A 102 -15.12 -8.64 -2.70
CA SER A 102 -16.31 -9.44 -2.37
C SER A 102 -16.80 -10.32 -3.50
N GLN A 103 -16.68 -9.87 -4.75
CA GLN A 103 -17.05 -10.63 -5.94
C GLN A 103 -16.18 -11.89 -6.07
N ALA A 104 -14.86 -11.72 -6.03
CA ALA A 104 -13.93 -12.84 -6.15
C ALA A 104 -14.02 -13.81 -4.96
N TYR A 105 -14.31 -13.29 -3.76
CA TYR A 105 -14.48 -14.13 -2.57
C TYR A 105 -15.77 -14.93 -2.56
N GLY A 106 -16.76 -14.60 -3.42
CA GLY A 106 -18.10 -15.18 -3.38
C GLY A 106 -18.93 -14.67 -2.20
N LEU A 107 -18.59 -13.48 -1.66
CA LEU A 107 -19.24 -12.80 -0.54
C LEU A 107 -20.00 -11.54 -1.00
N SER A 108 -20.14 -11.34 -2.31
CA SER A 108 -20.83 -10.18 -2.88
C SER A 108 -22.32 -10.22 -2.60
N ARG A 109 -22.92 -9.04 -2.53
CA ARG A 109 -24.36 -8.76 -2.48
C ARG A 109 -24.79 -8.03 -3.75
N ALA A 110 -26.08 -7.81 -3.93
CA ALA A 110 -26.63 -7.18 -5.14
C ALA A 110 -26.07 -5.75 -5.39
N ASP A 111 -25.69 -5.05 -4.32
CA ASP A 111 -25.17 -3.68 -4.31
C ASP A 111 -23.64 -3.61 -4.16
N SER A 112 -22.95 -4.75 -4.23
CA SER A 112 -21.49 -4.78 -4.06
C SER A 112 -20.77 -4.24 -5.28
N ASP A 113 -19.85 -3.31 -5.05
CA ASP A 113 -18.94 -2.76 -6.06
C ASP A 113 -18.07 -3.85 -6.69
N ILE A 114 -17.61 -3.60 -7.90
CA ILE A 114 -16.65 -4.46 -8.59
C ILE A 114 -15.26 -3.84 -8.45
N ASP A 115 -14.46 -4.43 -7.58
CA ASP A 115 -13.06 -4.03 -7.38
C ASP A 115 -12.17 -4.64 -8.46
N ARG A 116 -11.57 -3.82 -9.30
CA ARG A 116 -10.62 -4.25 -10.33
C ARG A 116 -9.19 -3.94 -9.91
N ARG A 117 -8.32 -4.91 -10.11
CA ARG A 117 -6.89 -4.80 -9.85
C ARG A 117 -6.12 -5.34 -11.04
N GLY A 118 -4.89 -4.84 -11.22
CA GLY A 118 -4.09 -5.35 -12.32
C GLY A 118 -2.67 -4.84 -12.34
N ILE A 119 -2.05 -5.05 -13.50
CA ILE A 119 -0.66 -4.71 -13.77
C ILE A 119 -0.62 -3.89 -15.04
N TYR A 120 0.16 -2.84 -15.04
CA TYR A 120 0.54 -2.16 -16.26
C TYR A 120 2.05 -2.26 -16.50
N LEU A 121 2.43 -2.28 -17.77
CA LEU A 121 3.81 -2.40 -18.24
C LEU A 121 4.04 -1.36 -19.36
N PRO A 122 4.59 -0.20 -19.03
CA PRO A 122 4.84 0.85 -20.01
C PRO A 122 6.05 0.52 -20.89
N PRO A 123 6.23 1.23 -22.04
CA PRO A 123 7.46 1.18 -22.80
C PRO A 123 8.70 1.42 -21.95
N ALA A 124 9.79 0.70 -22.26
CA ALA A 124 11.00 0.76 -21.46
C ALA A 124 11.60 2.17 -21.40
N GLU A 125 11.45 2.96 -22.44
CA GLU A 125 11.92 4.35 -22.55
C GLU A 125 11.25 5.26 -21.52
N LEU A 126 9.97 5.05 -21.21
CA LEU A 126 9.27 5.81 -20.17
C LEU A 126 9.80 5.46 -18.78
N GLU A 127 10.01 4.17 -18.50
CA GLU A 127 10.58 3.71 -17.24
C GLU A 127 12.02 4.19 -17.03
N TRP A 128 12.82 4.26 -18.09
CA TRP A 128 14.21 4.70 -18.06
C TRP A 128 14.35 6.22 -18.08
N SER A 129 13.31 6.94 -18.38
CA SER A 129 13.34 8.41 -18.34
C SER A 129 13.65 8.92 -16.96
N ILE A 130 14.17 10.15 -16.84
CA ILE A 130 14.39 10.81 -15.54
C ILE A 130 13.11 11.03 -14.76
N PHE A 131 11.96 11.02 -15.42
CA PHE A 131 10.64 11.17 -14.80
C PHE A 131 10.11 9.83 -14.27
N GLY A 132 10.59 8.69 -14.84
CA GLY A 132 10.08 7.36 -14.53
C GLY A 132 8.59 7.21 -14.85
N VAL A 133 7.92 6.29 -14.15
CA VAL A 133 6.49 6.08 -14.25
C VAL A 133 5.88 5.94 -12.85
N PRO A 134 4.58 6.20 -12.65
CA PRO A 134 3.93 5.98 -11.37
C PRO A 134 4.04 4.51 -10.93
N GLU A 135 4.40 4.24 -9.69
CA GLU A 135 4.41 2.87 -9.16
C GLU A 135 3.00 2.26 -9.10
N GLN A 136 1.96 3.12 -9.02
CA GLN A 136 0.56 2.72 -8.88
C GLN A 136 -0.36 3.78 -9.50
N ILE A 137 -1.40 3.33 -10.18
CA ILE A 137 -2.45 4.16 -10.78
C ILE A 137 -3.76 3.77 -10.10
N GLU A 138 -4.44 4.74 -9.50
CA GLU A 138 -5.73 4.55 -8.85
C GLU A 138 -6.81 5.34 -9.59
N LYS A 139 -7.91 4.66 -9.91
CA LYS A 139 -9.14 5.24 -10.47
C LYS A 139 -10.26 5.02 -9.48
N ARG A 140 -10.49 6.02 -8.63
CA ARG A 140 -11.47 5.92 -7.53
C ARG A 140 -12.90 5.79 -8.04
N GLU A 141 -13.21 6.43 -9.16
CA GLU A 141 -14.55 6.43 -9.77
C GLU A 141 -14.97 5.03 -10.27
N THR A 142 -14.03 4.25 -10.78
CA THR A 142 -14.24 2.90 -11.31
C THR A 142 -13.77 1.80 -10.37
N GLN A 143 -13.28 2.13 -9.18
CA GLN A 143 -12.71 1.20 -8.19
C GLN A 143 -11.55 0.36 -8.75
N GLU A 144 -10.73 0.96 -9.61
CA GLU A 144 -9.60 0.29 -10.26
C GLU A 144 -8.26 0.71 -9.67
N CYS A 145 -7.33 -0.24 -9.59
CA CYS A 145 -5.97 0.00 -9.18
C CYS A 145 -5.01 -0.89 -9.97
N TYR A 146 -4.01 -0.27 -10.60
CA TYR A 146 -2.99 -0.95 -11.39
C TYR A 146 -1.61 -0.61 -10.85
N TRP A 147 -0.81 -1.64 -10.60
CA TRP A 147 0.59 -1.49 -10.21
C TRP A 147 1.51 -1.64 -11.44
N GLU A 148 2.56 -0.84 -11.46
CA GLU A 148 3.65 -1.07 -12.39
C GLU A 148 4.26 -2.46 -12.13
N LEU A 149 4.67 -3.18 -13.19
CA LEU A 149 5.10 -4.58 -13.10
C LEU A 149 6.17 -4.82 -12.01
N LYS A 150 7.22 -4.00 -11.93
CA LYS A 150 8.27 -4.13 -10.91
C LYS A 150 7.69 -3.95 -9.50
N LYS A 151 6.82 -2.95 -9.32
CA LYS A 151 6.12 -2.73 -8.04
C LYS A 151 5.26 -3.92 -7.66
N PHE A 152 4.49 -4.45 -8.60
CA PHE A 152 3.66 -5.64 -8.41
C PHE A 152 4.51 -6.84 -7.96
N LEU A 153 5.61 -7.13 -8.66
CA LEU A 153 6.52 -8.23 -8.32
C LEU A 153 7.15 -8.05 -6.93
N ILE A 154 7.58 -6.83 -6.58
CA ILE A 154 8.13 -6.55 -5.24
C ILE A 154 7.09 -6.81 -4.16
N LEU A 155 5.84 -6.42 -4.37
CA LEU A 155 4.76 -6.68 -3.41
C LEU A 155 4.43 -8.17 -3.33
N ALA A 156 4.44 -8.89 -4.45
CA ALA A 156 4.26 -10.35 -4.49
C ALA A 156 5.38 -11.07 -3.71
N LEU A 157 6.64 -10.69 -3.92
CA LEU A 157 7.80 -11.20 -3.19
C LEU A 157 7.74 -10.93 -1.67
N LYS A 158 6.98 -9.92 -1.25
CA LYS A 158 6.70 -9.62 0.17
C LYS A 158 5.46 -10.33 0.70
N ALA A 159 4.90 -11.27 -0.06
CA ALA A 159 3.67 -11.98 0.27
C ALA A 159 2.50 -11.05 0.62
N ASN A 160 2.36 -9.90 -0.10
CA ASN A 160 1.24 -9.00 0.11
C ASN A 160 -0.07 -9.72 -0.24
N PRO A 161 -1.06 -9.81 0.70
CA PRO A 161 -2.29 -10.56 0.48
C PRO A 161 -3.06 -10.13 -0.76
N ASN A 162 -3.22 -8.82 -0.98
CA ASN A 162 -3.97 -8.29 -2.12
C ASN A 162 -3.33 -8.68 -3.47
N ILE A 163 -1.99 -8.69 -3.52
CA ILE A 163 -1.25 -9.06 -4.73
C ILE A 163 -1.30 -10.57 -4.97
N LEU A 164 -1.17 -11.37 -3.90
CA LEU A 164 -1.32 -12.82 -4.03
C LEU A 164 -2.74 -13.18 -4.50
N GLU A 165 -3.76 -12.49 -4.02
CA GLU A 165 -5.13 -12.67 -4.51
C GLU A 165 -5.25 -12.34 -6.01
N CYS A 166 -4.62 -11.27 -6.49
CA CYS A 166 -4.59 -10.97 -7.93
C CYS A 166 -3.95 -12.09 -8.75
N LEU A 167 -2.91 -12.76 -8.24
CA LEU A 167 -2.24 -13.85 -8.94
C LEU A 167 -3.06 -15.15 -8.98
N PHE A 168 -3.95 -15.36 -8.01
CA PHE A 168 -4.69 -16.62 -7.84
C PHE A 168 -6.19 -16.51 -8.10
N THR A 169 -6.73 -15.31 -8.33
CA THR A 169 -8.15 -15.12 -8.64
C THR A 169 -8.54 -15.86 -9.93
N PRO A 170 -9.68 -16.55 -9.95
CA PRO A 170 -10.20 -17.14 -11.18
C PRO A 170 -10.91 -16.12 -12.09
N MET A 171 -11.08 -14.86 -11.61
CA MET A 171 -11.86 -13.82 -12.30
C MET A 171 -10.93 -12.88 -13.09
N VAL A 172 -10.27 -13.42 -14.11
CA VAL A 172 -9.41 -12.66 -15.01
C VAL A 172 -10.26 -12.04 -16.12
N GLU A 173 -10.17 -10.70 -16.30
CA GLU A 173 -10.87 -9.95 -17.35
C GLU A 173 -9.96 -9.64 -18.55
N ARG A 174 -8.65 -9.44 -18.32
CA ARG A 174 -7.65 -9.17 -19.36
C ARG A 174 -6.34 -9.84 -18.99
N SER A 175 -5.70 -10.47 -19.97
CA SER A 175 -4.37 -11.03 -19.86
C SER A 175 -3.58 -10.81 -21.16
N SER A 176 -2.27 -10.71 -21.03
CA SER A 176 -1.32 -10.65 -22.13
C SER A 176 -0.31 -11.80 -22.01
N GLU A 177 0.54 -12.01 -23.04
CA GLU A 177 1.61 -13.01 -22.99
C GLU A 177 2.51 -12.84 -21.75
N VAL A 178 2.81 -11.59 -21.37
CA VAL A 178 3.63 -11.30 -20.17
C VAL A 178 2.87 -11.67 -18.89
N ALA A 179 1.59 -11.36 -18.83
CA ALA A 179 0.75 -11.72 -17.68
C ALA A 179 0.57 -13.23 -17.58
N ASP A 180 0.36 -13.92 -18.70
CA ASP A 180 0.22 -15.39 -18.73
C ASP A 180 1.49 -16.08 -18.25
N ALA A 181 2.67 -15.59 -18.66
CA ALA A 181 3.96 -16.09 -18.19
C ALA A 181 4.15 -15.86 -16.68
N LEU A 182 3.69 -14.72 -16.14
CA LEU A 182 3.69 -14.44 -14.72
C LEU A 182 2.74 -15.39 -13.96
N LEU A 183 1.52 -15.55 -14.42
CA LEU A 183 0.51 -16.42 -13.80
C LEU A 183 0.94 -17.90 -13.83
N ALA A 184 1.57 -18.35 -14.89
CA ALA A 184 2.13 -19.71 -14.96
C ALA A 184 3.20 -19.98 -13.90
N LYS A 185 3.91 -18.92 -13.47
CA LYS A 185 4.99 -18.99 -12.46
C LYS A 185 4.56 -18.50 -11.07
N ARG A 186 3.30 -18.21 -10.82
CA ARG A 186 2.80 -17.57 -9.58
C ARG A 186 3.24 -18.25 -8.28
N HIS A 187 3.54 -19.54 -8.31
CA HIS A 187 3.99 -20.29 -7.12
C HIS A 187 5.39 -19.87 -6.63
N ILE A 188 6.21 -19.21 -7.46
CA ILE A 188 7.52 -18.68 -7.05
C ILE A 188 7.43 -17.64 -5.93
N PHE A 189 6.26 -17.01 -5.75
CA PHE A 189 6.01 -15.99 -4.72
C PHE A 189 5.55 -16.59 -3.39
N ILE A 190 5.19 -17.88 -3.36
CA ILE A 190 4.69 -18.55 -2.16
C ILE A 190 5.87 -19.04 -1.34
N SER A 191 5.93 -18.64 -0.07
CA SER A 191 6.98 -19.01 0.89
C SER A 191 6.47 -18.84 2.32
N LYS A 192 7.27 -19.25 3.31
CA LYS A 192 6.98 -19.05 4.74
C LYS A 192 6.80 -17.57 5.14
N LEU A 193 7.22 -16.63 4.28
CA LEU A 193 7.02 -15.20 4.49
C LEU A 193 5.52 -14.83 4.58
N VAL A 194 4.63 -15.64 4.01
CA VAL A 194 3.17 -15.51 4.15
C VAL A 194 2.77 -15.44 5.64
N TYR A 195 3.34 -16.29 6.50
CA TYR A 195 3.04 -16.27 7.93
C TYR A 195 3.32 -14.90 8.55
N GLN A 196 4.52 -14.37 8.32
CA GLN A 196 4.94 -13.09 8.92
C GLN A 196 4.07 -11.92 8.41
N THR A 197 3.85 -11.87 7.09
CA THR A 197 3.13 -10.75 6.47
C THR A 197 1.64 -10.76 6.83
N TYR A 198 0.97 -11.93 6.74
CA TYR A 198 -0.45 -12.05 7.07
C TYR A 198 -0.69 -11.83 8.57
N ASN A 199 0.13 -12.45 9.43
CA ASN A 199 0.01 -12.29 10.87
C ASN A 199 0.20 -10.83 11.29
N GLY A 200 1.25 -10.17 10.80
CA GLY A 200 1.51 -8.76 11.07
C GLY A 200 0.34 -7.86 10.66
N TYR A 201 -0.22 -8.10 9.47
CA TYR A 201 -1.38 -7.37 8.98
C TYR A 201 -2.61 -7.60 9.86
N VAL A 202 -2.97 -8.85 10.11
CA VAL A 202 -4.14 -9.22 10.90
C VAL A 202 -4.04 -8.68 12.32
N MET A 203 -2.92 -8.85 13.01
CA MET A 203 -2.74 -8.40 14.39
C MET A 203 -2.85 -6.88 14.52
N SER A 204 -2.24 -6.14 13.58
CA SER A 204 -2.33 -4.68 13.60
C SER A 204 -3.78 -4.17 13.42
N GLN A 205 -4.54 -4.82 12.57
CA GLN A 205 -5.92 -4.44 12.30
C GLN A 205 -6.87 -4.86 13.43
N PHE A 206 -6.71 -6.06 14.02
CA PHE A 206 -7.50 -6.46 15.19
C PHE A 206 -7.28 -5.52 16.37
N LYS A 207 -6.05 -5.09 16.62
CA LYS A 207 -5.76 -4.09 17.66
C LYS A 207 -6.56 -2.79 17.45
N ARG A 208 -6.71 -2.35 16.19
CA ARG A 208 -7.53 -1.17 15.85
C ARG A 208 -9.02 -1.43 16.09
N LEU A 209 -9.53 -2.61 15.70
CA LEU A 209 -10.92 -2.99 15.97
C LEU A 209 -11.25 -3.02 17.46
N GLU A 210 -10.36 -3.60 18.27
CA GLU A 210 -10.52 -3.63 19.73
C GLU A 210 -10.48 -2.21 20.33
N GLN A 211 -9.65 -1.33 19.79
CA GLN A 211 -9.61 0.07 20.18
C GLN A 211 -10.90 0.80 19.80
N ASP A 212 -11.40 0.63 18.58
CA ASP A 212 -12.66 1.24 18.13
C ASP A 212 -13.83 0.76 18.99
N LEU A 213 -13.91 -0.54 19.28
CA LEU A 213 -14.92 -1.10 20.18
C LEU A 213 -14.86 -0.48 21.58
N ARG A 214 -13.65 -0.38 22.17
CA ARG A 214 -13.48 0.17 23.52
C ARG A 214 -13.79 1.66 23.61
N VAL A 215 -13.44 2.45 22.54
CA VAL A 215 -13.59 3.92 22.56
C VAL A 215 -14.97 4.35 22.06
N ARG A 216 -15.51 3.67 21.04
CA ARG A 216 -16.75 4.07 20.35
C ARG A 216 -17.92 3.13 20.58
N GLY A 217 -17.69 1.95 21.16
CA GLY A 217 -18.70 0.90 21.31
C GLY A 217 -19.11 0.21 20.00
N GLU A 218 -18.41 0.47 18.89
CA GLU A 218 -18.78 -0.01 17.57
C GLU A 218 -17.70 -0.93 16.99
N VAL A 219 -18.13 -2.00 16.31
CA VAL A 219 -17.27 -2.91 15.56
C VAL A 219 -17.50 -2.71 14.06
N LYS A 220 -16.44 -2.52 13.32
CA LYS A 220 -16.49 -2.54 11.84
C LYS A 220 -16.55 -3.99 11.35
N TRP A 221 -17.73 -4.57 11.35
CA TRP A 221 -17.97 -6.00 11.10
C TRP A 221 -17.42 -6.48 9.76
N LYS A 222 -17.62 -5.73 8.67
CA LYS A 222 -17.02 -6.04 7.35
C LYS A 222 -15.50 -6.17 7.44
N HIS A 223 -14.87 -5.34 8.27
CA HIS A 223 -13.42 -5.40 8.47
C HIS A 223 -13.01 -6.62 9.31
N ALA A 224 -13.75 -6.92 10.39
CA ALA A 224 -13.52 -8.12 11.20
C ALA A 224 -13.65 -9.40 10.35
N MET A 225 -14.71 -9.52 9.54
CA MET A 225 -14.89 -10.61 8.59
C MET A 225 -13.68 -10.77 7.65
N HIS A 226 -13.20 -9.66 7.10
CA HIS A 226 -12.05 -9.67 6.19
C HIS A 226 -10.78 -10.22 6.84
N LEU A 227 -10.54 -9.90 8.12
CA LEU A 227 -9.38 -10.39 8.85
C LEU A 227 -9.47 -11.88 9.20
N ILE A 228 -10.66 -12.38 9.55
CA ILE A 228 -10.90 -13.81 9.73
C ILE A 228 -10.63 -14.55 8.42
N ARG A 229 -11.15 -14.02 7.30
CA ARG A 229 -10.91 -14.59 5.96
C ARG A 229 -9.42 -14.65 5.63
N LEU A 230 -8.64 -13.62 5.97
CA LEU A 230 -7.19 -13.61 5.74
C LEU A 230 -6.47 -14.67 6.56
N LEU A 231 -6.86 -14.93 7.81
CA LEU A 231 -6.29 -16.02 8.60
C LEU A 231 -6.58 -17.39 7.96
N LEU A 232 -7.82 -17.63 7.57
CA LEU A 232 -8.20 -18.87 6.87
C LEU A 232 -7.40 -19.06 5.58
N GLN A 233 -7.25 -17.99 4.79
CA GLN A 233 -6.44 -18.02 3.57
C GLN A 233 -4.98 -18.31 3.87
N GLY A 234 -4.38 -17.63 4.88
CA GLY A 234 -2.99 -17.86 5.26
C GLY A 234 -2.70 -19.30 5.72
N ILE A 235 -3.62 -19.91 6.46
CA ILE A 235 -3.54 -21.32 6.87
C ILE A 235 -3.54 -22.23 5.64
N SER A 236 -4.46 -22.04 4.69
CA SER A 236 -4.51 -22.80 3.45
C SER A 236 -3.24 -22.63 2.62
N VAL A 237 -2.68 -21.40 2.54
CA VAL A 237 -1.45 -21.16 1.78
C VAL A 237 -0.28 -21.96 2.38
N LEU A 238 -0.14 -21.99 3.70
CA LEU A 238 0.93 -22.74 4.36
C LEU A 238 0.79 -24.25 4.20
N ASN A 239 -0.43 -24.77 4.17
CA ASN A 239 -0.70 -26.21 4.07
C ASN A 239 -0.68 -26.71 2.61
N GLU A 240 -1.15 -25.91 1.65
CA GLU A 240 -1.47 -26.36 0.29
C GLU A 240 -0.62 -25.69 -0.80
N ALA A 241 0.23 -24.71 -0.45
CA ALA A 241 0.99 -23.88 -1.41
C ALA A 241 0.09 -23.19 -2.46
N HIS A 242 -1.17 -22.94 -2.12
CA HIS A 242 -2.20 -22.33 -3.00
C HIS A 242 -2.93 -21.22 -2.25
N VAL A 243 -3.27 -20.12 -2.95
CA VAL A 243 -4.04 -19.01 -2.38
C VAL A 243 -5.52 -19.19 -2.75
N PRO A 244 -6.36 -19.67 -1.83
CA PRO A 244 -7.80 -19.76 -2.09
C PRO A 244 -8.41 -18.36 -2.05
N VAL A 245 -8.83 -17.85 -3.21
CA VAL A 245 -9.48 -16.54 -3.29
C VAL A 245 -10.96 -16.69 -2.96
N ARG A 246 -11.63 -17.68 -3.56
CA ARG A 246 -13.05 -17.93 -3.29
C ARG A 246 -13.23 -18.66 -1.96
N VAL A 247 -14.09 -18.12 -1.13
CA VAL A 247 -14.50 -18.77 0.12
C VAL A 247 -15.64 -19.73 -0.16
N SER A 248 -15.49 -21.00 0.26
CA SER A 248 -16.54 -22.01 0.11
C SER A 248 -17.07 -22.50 1.46
N GLN A 249 -16.19 -23.11 2.27
CA GLN A 249 -16.59 -23.76 3.53
C GLN A 249 -17.07 -22.81 4.63
N HIS A 250 -16.50 -21.60 4.72
CA HIS A 250 -16.77 -20.64 5.80
C HIS A 250 -17.67 -19.47 5.34
N ARG A 251 -18.30 -19.58 4.17
CA ARG A 251 -19.06 -18.48 3.57
C ARG A 251 -20.13 -17.92 4.50
N ASP A 252 -20.99 -18.80 5.03
CA ASP A 252 -22.13 -18.37 5.85
C ASP A 252 -21.67 -17.78 7.19
N ALA A 253 -20.62 -18.34 7.80
CA ALA A 253 -20.02 -17.80 9.01
C ALA A 253 -19.41 -16.41 8.78
N LEU A 254 -18.71 -16.20 7.65
CA LEU A 254 -18.14 -14.90 7.30
C LEU A 254 -19.22 -13.86 6.99
N LEU A 255 -20.31 -14.24 6.31
CA LEU A 255 -21.45 -13.35 6.08
C LEU A 255 -22.15 -12.99 7.41
N SER A 256 -22.33 -13.96 8.30
CA SER A 256 -22.88 -13.72 9.65
C SER A 256 -22.05 -12.70 10.45
N ILE A 257 -20.70 -12.78 10.37
CA ILE A 257 -19.82 -11.76 10.97
C ILE A 257 -20.04 -10.40 10.28
N CYS A 258 -20.08 -10.37 8.96
CA CYS A 258 -20.24 -9.12 8.21
C CYS A 258 -21.55 -8.39 8.57
N ASP A 259 -22.60 -9.14 8.90
CA ASP A 259 -23.91 -8.64 9.33
C ASP A 259 -23.97 -8.25 10.82
N GLY A 260 -22.88 -8.49 11.58
CA GLY A 260 -22.87 -8.26 13.01
C GLY A 260 -23.79 -9.20 13.80
N ALA A 261 -24.17 -10.34 13.22
CA ALA A 261 -25.09 -11.31 13.84
C ALA A 261 -24.40 -12.17 14.91
N GLN A 262 -23.07 -12.12 15.00
CA GLN A 262 -22.29 -12.81 16.02
C GLN A 262 -21.74 -11.83 17.04
N PRO A 263 -21.74 -12.16 18.35
CA PRO A 263 -21.12 -11.31 19.35
C PRO A 263 -19.61 -11.24 19.17
N TRP A 264 -19.02 -10.10 19.48
CA TRP A 264 -17.57 -9.88 19.35
C TRP A 264 -16.73 -10.94 20.07
N SER A 265 -17.20 -11.42 21.23
CA SER A 265 -16.50 -12.45 22.01
C SER A 265 -16.32 -13.75 21.21
N GLU A 266 -17.31 -14.16 20.43
CA GLU A 266 -17.25 -15.37 19.60
C GLU A 266 -16.31 -15.17 18.41
N VAL A 267 -16.41 -14.02 17.73
CA VAL A 267 -15.51 -13.67 16.61
C VAL A 267 -14.06 -13.62 17.08
N ASN A 268 -13.81 -13.02 18.25
CA ASN A 268 -12.47 -12.97 18.83
C ASN A 268 -11.98 -14.36 19.29
N ALA A 269 -12.84 -15.19 19.85
CA ALA A 269 -12.50 -16.59 20.20
C ALA A 269 -12.10 -17.38 18.94
N TRP A 270 -12.85 -17.24 17.84
CA TRP A 270 -12.52 -17.87 16.56
C TRP A 270 -11.17 -17.35 16.02
N ARG A 271 -10.94 -16.04 16.04
CA ARG A 271 -9.64 -15.47 15.70
C ARG A 271 -8.49 -16.11 16.47
N VAL A 272 -8.63 -16.25 17.81
CA VAL A 272 -7.59 -16.86 18.65
C VAL A 272 -7.34 -18.32 18.26
N SER A 273 -8.40 -19.07 17.95
CA SER A 273 -8.29 -20.46 17.46
C SER A 273 -7.53 -20.51 16.13
N LEU A 274 -7.91 -19.64 15.18
CA LEU A 274 -7.24 -19.57 13.88
C LEU A 274 -5.77 -19.15 13.97
N HIS A 275 -5.42 -18.28 14.92
CA HIS A 275 -4.00 -17.96 15.15
C HIS A 275 -3.19 -19.15 15.62
N ARG A 276 -3.74 -20.02 16.49
CA ARG A 276 -3.06 -21.25 16.90
C ARG A 276 -2.91 -22.23 15.74
N GLU A 277 -3.92 -22.33 14.92
CA GLU A 277 -3.89 -23.17 13.71
C GLU A 277 -2.87 -22.62 12.70
N PHE A 278 -2.79 -21.30 12.52
CA PHE A 278 -1.83 -20.63 11.64
C PHE A 278 -0.39 -20.86 12.11
N GLU A 279 -0.14 -20.78 13.41
CA GLU A 279 1.15 -21.12 14.04
C GLU A 279 1.51 -22.59 13.79
N SER A 280 0.54 -23.49 13.99
CA SER A 280 0.75 -24.91 13.75
C SER A 280 1.08 -25.21 12.28
N ALA A 281 0.35 -24.57 11.34
CA ALA A 281 0.60 -24.70 9.91
C ALA A 281 2.00 -24.17 9.54
N PHE A 282 2.44 -23.06 10.13
CA PHE A 282 3.78 -22.51 9.92
C PHE A 282 4.88 -23.48 10.37
N ASN A 283 4.69 -24.15 11.50
CA ASN A 283 5.69 -25.07 12.06
C ASN A 283 5.86 -26.36 11.23
N ILE A 284 4.83 -26.77 10.49
CA ILE A 284 4.85 -28.02 9.70
C ILE A 284 4.95 -27.83 8.20
N THR A 285 4.80 -26.58 7.70
CA THR A 285 4.81 -26.31 6.27
C THR A 285 6.09 -26.72 5.58
N SER A 286 5.97 -27.27 4.38
CA SER A 286 7.09 -27.58 3.48
C SER A 286 7.48 -26.44 2.54
N LEU A 287 6.83 -25.27 2.67
CA LEU A 287 7.15 -24.11 1.85
C LEU A 287 8.59 -23.64 2.05
N PRO A 288 9.24 -23.09 1.01
CA PRO A 288 10.56 -22.49 1.13
C PRO A 288 10.55 -21.31 2.11
N ASP A 289 11.66 -21.04 2.76
CA ASP A 289 11.78 -19.91 3.70
C ASP A 289 11.61 -18.56 3.02
N THR A 290 12.06 -18.44 1.77
CA THR A 290 11.99 -17.22 0.95
C THR A 290 11.41 -17.50 -0.43
N PRO A 291 10.76 -16.51 -1.07
CA PRO A 291 10.30 -16.64 -2.45
C PRO A 291 11.48 -16.71 -3.43
N ASN A 292 11.22 -17.11 -4.66
CA ASN A 292 12.26 -17.21 -5.68
C ASN A 292 12.56 -15.85 -6.32
N TYR A 293 13.42 -15.05 -5.66
CA TYR A 293 13.83 -13.72 -6.14
C TYR A 293 14.47 -13.75 -7.52
N GLN A 294 15.25 -14.78 -7.82
CA GLN A 294 15.97 -14.87 -9.10
C GLN A 294 15.03 -15.06 -10.28
N GLU A 295 14.03 -15.94 -10.12
CA GLU A 295 13.05 -16.18 -11.16
C GLU A 295 12.14 -14.97 -11.38
N ALA A 296 11.71 -14.30 -10.31
CA ALA A 296 10.98 -13.04 -10.41
C ALA A 296 11.79 -11.95 -11.13
N ASN A 297 13.10 -11.86 -10.86
CA ASN A 297 13.99 -10.92 -11.56
C ASN A 297 14.14 -11.27 -13.05
N ARG A 298 14.31 -12.57 -13.40
CA ARG A 298 14.37 -12.99 -14.81
C ARG A 298 13.10 -12.62 -15.56
N LEU A 299 11.94 -12.82 -14.93
CA LEU A 299 10.64 -12.47 -15.50
C LEU A 299 10.52 -10.97 -15.75
N LEU A 300 10.94 -10.13 -14.78
CA LEU A 300 10.94 -8.67 -14.95
C LEU A 300 11.84 -8.23 -16.12
N VAL A 301 13.08 -8.73 -16.14
CA VAL A 301 14.06 -8.37 -17.20
C VAL A 301 13.55 -8.80 -18.59
N TRP A 302 13.00 -10.01 -18.68
CA TRP A 302 12.40 -10.51 -19.93
C TRP A 302 11.22 -9.64 -20.39
N ALA A 303 10.30 -9.30 -19.48
CA ALA A 303 9.15 -8.45 -19.78
C ALA A 303 9.58 -7.05 -20.23
N ARG A 304 10.58 -6.44 -19.56
CA ARG A 304 11.16 -5.15 -19.97
C ARG A 304 11.80 -5.23 -21.35
N GLY A 305 12.50 -6.32 -21.64
CA GLY A 305 13.12 -6.53 -22.97
C GLY A 305 12.10 -6.54 -24.11
N LYS A 306 10.87 -7.03 -23.88
CA LYS A 306 9.79 -6.97 -24.86
C LYS A 306 9.27 -5.56 -25.13
N MET A 307 9.49 -4.64 -24.20
CA MET A 307 8.99 -3.26 -24.26
C MET A 307 10.03 -2.26 -24.82
N VAL A 308 11.20 -2.74 -25.24
CA VAL A 308 12.23 -1.90 -25.89
C VAL A 308 11.85 -1.67 -27.34
N GLY A 309 11.59 -0.40 -27.71
CA GLY A 309 11.21 0.00 -29.06
C GLY A 309 9.90 -0.62 -29.56
N GLY A 310 9.06 -1.15 -28.66
CA GLY A 310 7.81 -1.81 -28.97
C GLY A 310 6.58 -1.00 -28.53
N GLU A 311 5.54 -0.99 -29.36
CA GLU A 311 4.18 -0.70 -28.93
C GLU A 311 3.57 -1.98 -28.34
N VAL A 312 2.76 -1.83 -27.30
CA VAL A 312 2.02 -2.93 -26.65
C VAL A 312 0.92 -3.46 -27.57
#